data_e52dfbc9b4438aae2ddceb5a2fe52bc3
#
_entry.id   e52dfbc9b4438aae2ddceb5a2fe52bc3
#
_cell.length_a   1.000
_cell.length_b   1.000
_cell.length_c   1.000
_cell.angle_alpha   90.00
_cell.angle_beta   90.00
_cell.angle_gamma   90.00
#
_symmetry.space_group_name_H-M   'P 1'
#
loop_
_entity.id
_entity.type
_entity.pdbx_description
1 polymer ?
#
loop_
_entity_poly.entity_id
_entity_poly.type
_entity_poly.pdbx_seq_one_letter_code
_entity_poly.pdbx_strand_id
1 'polypeptide(L)'
;MDRRVSGPPPVPPLETPGRRREENINEKETTTVRSPRRSVLISTAAVYAAMYAALALLFNPISYGVINLRVANVLIGLVPLIGWPAVLGQTLGVLIANQPAFGDPLGPIDLINVAPSFLFSLLLWKLRNKSVFLGLALYSVALGITVSYALNYAFNLPLLVEIPQVTAGIFIATAVLGYLLFRAVKRLGALQRMFPN
;
A
#
# COMPACT_ATOMS: atom_id res chain seq x y z
N MET A 1 -45.22 -45.24 49.01
CA MET A 1 -43.80 -44.93 49.32
C MET A 1 -42.93 -45.58 48.29
N ASP A 2 -42.78 -44.88 47.13
CA ASP A 2 -42.18 -45.40 45.89
C ASP A 2 -40.75 -44.89 45.80
N ARG A 3 -39.77 -45.74 46.08
CA ARG A 3 -38.32 -45.41 45.93
C ARG A 3 -37.96 -45.74 44.49
N ARG A 4 -37.93 -44.69 43.66
CA ARG A 4 -37.27 -44.78 42.37
C ARG A 4 -35.77 -44.94 42.57
N VAL A 5 -35.25 -46.11 42.26
CA VAL A 5 -33.82 -46.37 42.18
C VAL A 5 -33.29 -45.65 40.92
N SER A 6 -32.60 -44.58 41.11
CA SER A 6 -31.88 -43.87 40.03
C SER A 6 -30.68 -44.73 39.63
N GLY A 7 -30.73 -45.25 38.39
CA GLY A 7 -29.58 -45.96 37.79
C GLY A 7 -28.36 -45.04 37.64
N PRO A 8 -27.15 -45.59 37.54
CA PRO A 8 -25.94 -44.82 37.38
C PRO A 8 -25.98 -43.96 36.07
N PRO A 9 -25.37 -42.78 36.07
CA PRO A 9 -25.35 -41.94 34.86
C PRO A 9 -24.65 -42.65 33.71
N PRO A 10 -25.08 -42.38 32.45
CA PRO A 10 -24.47 -43.01 31.26
C PRO A 10 -22.98 -42.68 31.19
N VAL A 11 -22.17 -43.71 31.04
CA VAL A 11 -20.73 -43.59 30.84
C VAL A 11 -20.48 -42.88 29.49
N PRO A 12 -19.70 -41.78 29.47
CA PRO A 12 -19.38 -41.09 28.22
C PRO A 12 -18.63 -42.06 27.26
N PRO A 13 -18.88 -41.97 25.96
CA PRO A 13 -18.23 -42.83 24.97
C PRO A 13 -16.71 -42.71 25.07
N LEU A 14 -16.01 -43.85 25.12
CA LEU A 14 -14.54 -43.89 25.09
C LEU A 14 -14.06 -43.26 23.76
N GLU A 15 -13.50 -42.04 23.86
CA GLU A 15 -12.86 -41.38 22.72
C GLU A 15 -11.66 -42.19 22.29
N THR A 16 -11.65 -42.66 21.05
CA THR A 16 -10.51 -43.36 20.48
C THR A 16 -9.29 -42.43 20.40
N PRO A 17 -8.10 -42.91 20.83
CA PRO A 17 -6.86 -42.07 20.83
C PRO A 17 -6.50 -41.41 19.50
N GLY A 18 -6.98 -41.96 18.39
CA GLY A 18 -6.81 -41.41 17.04
C GLY A 18 -7.57 -40.09 16.81
N ARG A 19 -8.82 -40.00 17.30
CA ARG A 19 -9.66 -38.81 17.08
C ARG A 19 -9.11 -37.58 17.78
N ARG A 20 -8.58 -37.71 19.00
CA ARG A 20 -7.92 -36.59 19.71
C ARG A 20 -6.65 -36.10 19.01
N ARG A 21 -5.94 -37.00 18.33
CA ARG A 21 -4.73 -36.66 17.59
C ARG A 21 -5.03 -35.90 16.33
N GLU A 22 -6.10 -36.27 15.62
CA GLU A 22 -6.58 -35.57 14.43
C GLU A 22 -7.18 -34.20 14.76
N GLU A 23 -7.95 -34.07 15.83
CA GLU A 23 -8.48 -32.80 16.31
C GLU A 23 -7.35 -31.85 16.72
N ASN A 24 -6.35 -32.33 17.46
CA ASN A 24 -5.17 -31.52 17.86
C ASN A 24 -4.28 -31.15 16.66
N ILE A 25 -4.22 -31.95 15.59
CA ILE A 25 -3.50 -31.61 14.38
C ILE A 25 -4.26 -30.54 13.59
N ASN A 26 -5.58 -30.71 13.43
CA ASN A 26 -6.46 -29.73 12.77
C ASN A 26 -6.52 -28.40 13.53
N GLU A 27 -6.55 -28.41 14.87
CA GLU A 27 -6.53 -27.22 15.71
C GLU A 27 -5.18 -26.48 15.63
N LYS A 28 -4.08 -27.21 15.50
CA LYS A 28 -2.75 -26.62 15.24
C LYS A 28 -2.58 -26.08 13.83
N GLU A 29 -3.17 -26.71 12.82
CA GLU A 29 -3.13 -26.22 11.44
C GLU A 29 -3.99 -24.96 11.24
N THR A 30 -5.13 -24.86 11.93
CA THR A 30 -6.01 -23.68 11.85
C THR A 30 -5.46 -22.46 12.62
N THR A 31 -4.49 -22.62 13.53
CA THR A 31 -4.04 -21.53 14.41
C THR A 31 -2.78 -20.80 13.93
N THR A 32 -2.26 -21.09 12.74
CA THR A 32 -1.03 -20.45 12.25
C THR A 32 -1.19 -19.46 11.09
N VAL A 33 -2.29 -18.70 11.06
CA VAL A 33 -2.27 -17.40 10.39
C VAL A 33 -1.59 -16.41 11.35
N ARG A 34 -0.26 -16.50 11.45
CA ARG A 34 0.54 -15.54 12.21
C ARG A 34 0.36 -14.16 11.57
N SER A 35 -0.34 -13.27 12.26
CA SER A 35 -0.29 -11.84 11.93
C SER A 35 1.18 -11.42 11.84
N PRO A 36 1.60 -10.70 10.79
CA PRO A 36 2.99 -10.32 10.62
C PRO A 36 3.47 -9.58 11.87
N ARG A 37 4.64 -9.96 12.39
CA ARG A 37 5.21 -9.34 13.59
C ARG A 37 5.32 -7.83 13.34
N ARG A 38 5.04 -7.00 14.34
CA ARG A 38 5.11 -5.53 14.26
C ARG A 38 6.44 -5.05 13.65
N SER A 39 7.54 -5.74 13.96
CA SER A 39 8.86 -5.47 13.37
C SER A 39 8.89 -5.61 11.85
N VAL A 40 8.21 -6.61 11.29
CA VAL A 40 8.12 -6.82 9.82
C VAL A 40 7.35 -5.69 9.17
N LEU A 41 6.24 -5.24 9.78
CA LEU A 41 5.45 -4.13 9.24
C LEU A 41 6.26 -2.82 9.21
N ILE A 42 6.99 -2.53 10.29
CA ILE A 42 7.84 -1.34 10.40
C ILE A 42 8.99 -1.41 9.38
N SER A 43 9.69 -2.55 9.31
CA SER A 43 10.80 -2.73 8.35
C SER A 43 10.30 -2.61 6.90
N THR A 44 9.13 -3.17 6.58
CA THR A 44 8.54 -3.04 5.24
C THR A 44 8.22 -1.60 4.90
N ALA A 45 7.63 -0.84 5.83
CA ALA A 45 7.35 0.57 5.62
C ALA A 45 8.64 1.39 5.43
N ALA A 46 9.67 1.12 6.24
CA ALA A 46 10.96 1.81 6.14
C ALA A 46 11.67 1.52 4.80
N VAL A 47 11.73 0.25 4.39
CA VAL A 47 12.32 -0.15 3.09
C VAL A 47 11.55 0.49 1.94
N TYR A 48 10.22 0.46 2.00
CA TYR A 48 9.39 1.07 0.97
C TYR A 48 9.62 2.59 0.87
N ALA A 49 9.68 3.29 2.02
CA ALA A 49 9.97 4.73 2.06
C ALA A 49 11.34 5.06 1.48
N ALA A 50 12.37 4.28 1.85
CA ALA A 50 13.72 4.44 1.34
C ALA A 50 13.79 4.22 -0.18
N MET A 51 13.14 3.17 -0.70
CA MET A 51 13.07 2.90 -2.14
C MET A 51 12.38 4.03 -2.89
N TYR A 52 11.25 4.51 -2.37
CA TYR A 52 10.52 5.61 -2.99
C TYR A 52 11.36 6.89 -3.02
N ALA A 53 11.93 7.28 -1.87
CA ALA A 53 12.78 8.47 -1.78
C ALA A 53 14.01 8.37 -2.69
N ALA A 54 14.69 7.22 -2.70
CA ALA A 54 15.84 6.99 -3.57
C ALA A 54 15.48 7.14 -5.06
N LEU A 55 14.39 6.54 -5.51
CA LEU A 55 13.94 6.69 -6.90
C LEU A 55 13.53 8.12 -7.23
N ALA A 56 12.85 8.81 -6.31
CA ALA A 56 12.46 10.20 -6.51
C ALA A 56 13.68 11.12 -6.67
N LEU A 57 14.70 10.92 -5.85
CA LEU A 57 15.94 11.72 -5.86
C LEU A 57 16.83 11.37 -7.06
N LEU A 58 16.99 10.09 -7.39
CA LEU A 58 17.80 9.66 -8.54
C LEU A 58 17.24 10.18 -9.86
N PHE A 59 15.92 10.21 -10.01
CA PHE A 59 15.24 10.67 -11.22
C PHE A 59 14.71 12.10 -11.09
N ASN A 60 15.25 12.89 -10.16
CA ASN A 60 14.85 14.28 -9.90
C ASN A 60 14.76 15.12 -11.19
N PRO A 61 15.75 15.14 -12.12
CA PRO A 61 15.69 15.94 -13.36
C PRO A 61 14.49 15.59 -14.25
N ILE A 62 14.06 14.32 -14.24
CA ILE A 62 12.91 13.85 -15.03
C ILE A 62 11.61 14.10 -14.28
N SER A 63 11.65 13.97 -12.96
CA SER A 63 10.48 14.11 -12.07
C SER A 63 9.94 15.54 -12.04
N TYR A 64 10.80 16.54 -12.20
CA TYR A 64 10.45 17.97 -12.21
C TYR A 64 10.61 18.61 -13.62
N GLY A 65 10.78 17.79 -14.66
CA GLY A 65 10.80 18.25 -16.04
C GLY A 65 9.41 18.64 -16.56
N VAL A 66 9.36 19.08 -17.82
CA VAL A 66 8.15 19.56 -18.51
C VAL A 66 6.97 18.57 -18.40
N ILE A 67 7.22 17.26 -18.35
CA ILE A 67 6.17 16.23 -18.29
C ILE A 67 5.87 15.79 -16.83
N ASN A 68 6.70 16.20 -15.87
CA ASN A 68 6.58 15.82 -14.46
C ASN A 68 6.35 14.30 -14.24
N LEU A 69 7.19 13.47 -14.89
CA LEU A 69 7.11 12.03 -14.81
C LEU A 69 7.81 11.54 -13.52
N ARG A 70 7.10 11.46 -12.42
CA ARG A 70 7.64 10.95 -11.15
C ARG A 70 7.81 9.42 -11.22
N VAL A 71 9.01 8.96 -11.60
CA VAL A 71 9.33 7.52 -11.74
C VAL A 71 9.05 6.75 -10.44
N ALA A 72 9.31 7.36 -9.28
CA ALA A 72 9.01 6.77 -7.97
C ALA A 72 7.52 6.37 -7.80
N ASN A 73 6.60 7.05 -8.49
CA ASN A 73 5.17 6.74 -8.43
C ASN A 73 4.80 5.37 -9.01
N VAL A 74 5.69 4.73 -9.77
CA VAL A 74 5.51 3.34 -10.22
C VAL A 74 5.35 2.39 -9.03
N LEU A 75 6.06 2.65 -7.91
CA LEU A 75 5.96 1.85 -6.69
C LEU A 75 4.56 1.85 -6.07
N ILE A 76 3.74 2.87 -6.33
CA ILE A 76 2.37 2.95 -5.81
C ILE A 76 1.53 1.74 -6.24
N GLY A 77 1.88 1.13 -7.38
CA GLY A 77 1.28 -0.14 -7.81
C GLY A 77 1.46 -1.30 -6.82
N LEU A 78 2.41 -1.22 -5.89
CA LEU A 78 2.62 -2.24 -4.85
C LEU A 78 1.74 -2.04 -3.61
N VAL A 79 1.17 -0.86 -3.40
CA VAL A 79 0.31 -0.54 -2.25
C VAL A 79 -0.84 -1.53 -2.07
N PRO A 80 -1.58 -1.94 -3.12
CA PRO A 80 -2.66 -2.92 -2.99
C PRO A 80 -2.20 -4.32 -2.55
N LEU A 81 -0.94 -4.68 -2.80
CA LEU A 81 -0.36 -5.99 -2.47
C LEU A 81 0.22 -6.03 -1.06
N ILE A 82 0.93 -4.97 -0.65
CA ILE A 82 1.63 -4.88 0.63
C ILE A 82 0.67 -4.39 1.73
N GLY A 83 -0.27 -3.52 1.37
CA GLY A 83 -1.26 -2.98 2.29
C GLY A 83 -0.78 -1.81 3.13
N TRP A 84 -1.22 -1.75 4.39
CA TRP A 84 -0.97 -0.62 5.30
C TRP A 84 0.50 -0.20 5.44
N PRO A 85 1.50 -1.12 5.51
CA PRO A 85 2.90 -0.72 5.57
C PRO A 85 3.36 0.07 4.34
N ALA A 86 2.83 -0.27 3.15
CA ALA A 86 3.14 0.48 1.94
C ALA A 86 2.48 1.85 1.91
N VAL A 87 1.27 2.02 2.48
CA VAL A 87 0.62 3.33 2.63
C VAL A 87 1.49 4.25 3.48
N LEU A 88 1.97 3.78 4.63
CA LEU A 88 2.87 4.55 5.49
C LEU A 88 4.22 4.80 4.82
N GLY A 89 4.82 3.77 4.22
CA GLY A 89 6.10 3.87 3.52
C GLY A 89 6.03 4.86 2.35
N GLN A 90 4.95 4.80 1.55
CA GLN A 90 4.69 5.76 0.48
C GLN A 90 4.63 7.20 0.99
N THR A 91 3.88 7.44 2.05
CA THR A 91 3.72 8.78 2.64
C THR A 91 5.03 9.33 3.17
N LEU A 92 5.79 8.50 3.91
CA LEU A 92 7.11 8.86 4.41
C LEU A 92 8.11 9.09 3.26
N GLY A 93 8.06 8.27 2.22
CA GLY A 93 8.89 8.43 1.03
C GLY A 93 8.64 9.75 0.31
N VAL A 94 7.36 10.13 0.15
CA VAL A 94 6.97 11.44 -0.40
C VAL A 94 7.43 12.58 0.51
N LEU A 95 7.24 12.44 1.82
CA LEU A 95 7.69 13.43 2.80
C LEU A 95 9.21 13.67 2.72
N ILE A 96 10.00 12.61 2.60
CA ILE A 96 11.46 12.70 2.49
C ILE A 96 11.85 13.29 1.13
N ALA A 97 11.28 12.81 0.04
CA ALA A 97 11.63 13.24 -1.31
C ALA A 97 11.31 14.71 -1.56
N ASN A 98 10.24 15.23 -0.95
CA ASN A 98 9.79 16.61 -1.11
C ASN A 98 10.42 17.58 -0.08
N GLN A 99 11.50 17.16 0.60
CA GLN A 99 12.23 18.08 1.48
C GLN A 99 13.15 19.00 0.67
N PRO A 100 13.14 20.31 0.89
CA PRO A 100 14.05 21.25 0.22
C PRO A 100 15.53 20.91 0.41
N ALA A 101 15.87 20.29 1.56
CA ALA A 101 17.21 19.84 1.87
C ALA A 101 17.78 18.79 0.89
N PHE A 102 16.92 18.08 0.16
CA PHE A 102 17.31 17.09 -0.83
C PHE A 102 17.20 17.58 -2.29
N GLY A 103 17.08 18.91 -2.48
CA GLY A 103 17.10 19.51 -3.81
C GLY A 103 15.75 19.52 -4.53
N ASP A 104 14.64 19.51 -3.77
CA ASP A 104 13.32 19.73 -4.35
C ASP A 104 13.22 21.20 -4.86
N PRO A 105 13.01 21.40 -6.19
CA PRO A 105 12.95 22.73 -6.78
C PRO A 105 11.70 23.53 -6.37
N LEU A 106 10.64 22.85 -5.91
CA LEU A 106 9.43 23.50 -5.41
C LEU A 106 9.58 24.02 -3.98
N GLY A 107 10.57 23.53 -3.24
CA GLY A 107 10.80 23.94 -1.87
C GLY A 107 9.71 23.46 -0.91
N PRO A 108 9.44 24.20 0.20
CA PRO A 108 8.51 23.77 1.23
C PRO A 108 7.06 23.57 0.75
N ILE A 109 6.67 24.19 -0.37
CA ILE A 109 5.29 24.11 -0.87
C ILE A 109 4.96 22.70 -1.36
N ASP A 110 5.93 21.91 -1.82
CA ASP A 110 5.70 20.55 -2.29
C ASP A 110 5.29 19.58 -1.15
N LEU A 111 5.51 19.97 0.11
CA LEU A 111 5.03 19.22 1.27
C LEU A 111 3.49 19.14 1.35
N ILE A 112 2.76 20.04 0.68
CA ILE A 112 1.30 19.97 0.58
C ILE A 112 0.84 18.65 -0.07
N ASN A 113 1.68 18.03 -0.91
CA ASN A 113 1.39 16.77 -1.59
C ASN A 113 1.45 15.54 -0.68
N VAL A 114 1.99 15.66 0.54
CA VAL A 114 2.10 14.55 1.50
C VAL A 114 0.70 14.09 1.96
N ALA A 115 -0.19 15.03 2.29
CA ALA A 115 -1.53 14.71 2.76
C ALA A 115 -2.38 14.02 1.69
N PRO A 116 -2.53 14.53 0.44
CA PRO A 116 -3.21 13.82 -0.63
C PRO A 116 -2.55 12.47 -0.94
N SER A 117 -1.23 12.38 -0.92
CA SER A 117 -0.52 11.12 -1.13
C SER A 117 -0.92 10.05 -0.12
N PHE A 118 -1.02 10.41 1.16
CA PHE A 118 -1.52 9.51 2.20
C PHE A 118 -2.97 9.09 1.95
N LEU A 119 -3.87 10.08 1.78
CA LEU A 119 -5.31 9.82 1.63
C LEU A 119 -5.63 8.94 0.43
N PHE A 120 -5.03 9.22 -0.72
CA PHE A 120 -5.29 8.47 -1.94
C PHE A 120 -4.56 7.13 -1.99
N SER A 121 -3.42 6.96 -1.32
CA SER A 121 -2.80 5.65 -1.09
C SER A 121 -3.68 4.78 -0.18
N LEU A 122 -4.27 5.37 0.86
CA LEU A 122 -5.22 4.68 1.74
C LEU A 122 -6.49 4.28 0.98
N LEU A 123 -7.02 5.18 0.14
CA LEU A 123 -8.16 4.90 -0.72
C LEU A 123 -7.85 3.77 -1.71
N LEU A 124 -6.70 3.81 -2.37
CA LEU A 124 -6.21 2.74 -3.26
C LEU A 124 -6.16 1.40 -2.54
N TRP A 125 -5.62 1.35 -1.32
CA TRP A 125 -5.61 0.13 -0.52
C TRP A 125 -7.02 -0.37 -0.18
N LYS A 126 -7.96 0.52 0.17
CA LYS A 126 -9.36 0.15 0.40
C LYS A 126 -10.07 -0.33 -0.87
N LEU A 127 -9.76 0.24 -2.02
CA LEU A 127 -10.34 -0.13 -3.32
C LEU A 127 -9.68 -1.38 -3.94
N ARG A 128 -8.66 -1.96 -3.32
CA ARG A 128 -7.89 -3.09 -3.88
C ARG A 128 -8.73 -4.27 -4.34
N ASN A 129 -9.85 -4.55 -3.67
CA ASN A 129 -10.77 -5.65 -3.97
C ASN A 129 -11.80 -5.31 -5.06
N LYS A 130 -12.00 -4.02 -5.36
CA LYS A 130 -12.96 -3.55 -6.38
C LYS A 130 -12.24 -3.29 -7.71
N SER A 131 -11.35 -2.31 -7.74
CA SER A 131 -10.58 -1.95 -8.92
C SER A 131 -9.29 -1.23 -8.53
N VAL A 132 -8.16 -1.92 -8.69
CA VAL A 132 -6.84 -1.33 -8.45
C VAL A 132 -6.57 -0.20 -9.44
N PHE A 133 -6.93 -0.40 -10.72
CA PHE A 133 -6.74 0.62 -11.74
C PHE A 133 -7.48 1.91 -11.42
N LEU A 134 -8.74 1.82 -10.99
CA LEU A 134 -9.52 3.00 -10.57
C LEU A 134 -8.84 3.74 -9.41
N GLY A 135 -8.34 2.99 -8.40
CA GLY A 135 -7.61 3.60 -7.28
C GLY A 135 -6.34 4.32 -7.71
N LEU A 136 -5.56 3.74 -8.64
CA LEU A 136 -4.37 4.36 -9.22
C LEU A 136 -4.71 5.60 -10.05
N ALA A 137 -5.81 5.55 -10.81
CA ALA A 137 -6.29 6.69 -11.60
C ALA A 137 -6.72 7.85 -10.69
N LEU A 138 -7.49 7.58 -9.64
CA LEU A 138 -7.91 8.59 -8.66
C LEU A 138 -6.71 9.22 -7.94
N TYR A 139 -5.73 8.40 -7.55
CA TYR A 139 -4.47 8.88 -6.99
C TYR A 139 -3.78 9.86 -7.97
N SER A 140 -3.67 9.48 -9.24
CA SER A 140 -2.99 10.28 -10.27
C SER A 140 -3.67 11.64 -10.48
N VAL A 141 -5.00 11.65 -10.53
CA VAL A 141 -5.77 12.91 -10.71
C VAL A 141 -5.59 13.82 -9.50
N ALA A 142 -5.72 13.26 -8.29
CA ALA A 142 -5.57 14.05 -7.07
C ALA A 142 -4.19 14.67 -6.94
N LEU A 143 -3.13 13.88 -7.15
CA LEU A 143 -1.76 14.37 -7.13
C LEU A 143 -1.47 15.33 -8.29
N GLY A 144 -2.01 15.06 -9.47
CA GLY A 144 -1.89 15.95 -10.61
C GLY A 144 -2.40 17.36 -10.31
N ILE A 145 -3.56 17.45 -9.69
CA ILE A 145 -4.14 18.74 -9.28
C ILE A 145 -3.27 19.43 -8.21
N THR A 146 -2.92 18.72 -7.12
CA THR A 146 -2.17 19.33 -6.02
C THR A 146 -0.76 19.74 -6.40
N VAL A 147 -0.05 18.94 -7.22
CA VAL A 147 1.26 19.28 -7.75
C VAL A 147 1.19 20.48 -8.69
N SER A 148 0.16 20.57 -9.56
CA SER A 148 -0.03 21.73 -10.43
C SER A 148 -0.27 23.03 -9.63
N TYR A 149 -1.00 22.96 -8.51
CA TYR A 149 -1.13 24.11 -7.62
C TYR A 149 0.21 24.50 -6.99
N ALA A 150 1.04 23.55 -6.58
CA ALA A 150 2.36 23.83 -6.06
C ALA A 150 3.28 24.48 -7.12
N LEU A 151 3.24 24.00 -8.37
CA LEU A 151 3.97 24.56 -9.51
C LEU A 151 3.48 25.98 -9.84
N ASN A 152 2.18 26.20 -9.88
CA ASN A 152 1.62 27.55 -10.08
C ASN A 152 2.09 28.52 -9.01
N TYR A 153 2.06 28.10 -7.73
CA TYR A 153 2.52 28.94 -6.61
C TYR A 153 4.01 29.25 -6.70
N ALA A 154 4.87 28.27 -7.04
CA ALA A 154 6.31 28.43 -7.07
C ALA A 154 6.82 29.20 -8.32
N PHE A 155 6.19 28.98 -9.48
CA PHE A 155 6.69 29.46 -10.77
C PHE A 155 5.69 30.32 -11.56
N ASN A 156 4.52 30.64 -11.01
CA ASN A 156 3.44 31.39 -11.67
C ASN A 156 2.99 30.77 -13.03
N LEU A 157 3.03 29.44 -13.14
CA LEU A 157 2.65 28.73 -14.34
C LEU A 157 1.12 28.67 -14.49
N PRO A 158 0.56 28.71 -15.72
CA PRO A 158 -0.88 28.74 -15.92
C PRO A 158 -1.52 27.36 -15.58
N LEU A 159 -2.41 27.31 -14.60
CA LEU A 159 -3.06 26.08 -14.12
C LEU A 159 -3.78 25.29 -15.23
N LEU A 160 -4.41 25.98 -16.21
CA LEU A 160 -5.12 25.33 -17.31
C LEU A 160 -4.19 24.44 -18.18
N VAL A 161 -2.90 24.76 -18.24
CA VAL A 161 -1.90 23.99 -18.99
C VAL A 161 -1.27 22.94 -18.07
N GLU A 162 -0.93 23.34 -16.83
CA GLU A 162 -0.22 22.48 -15.88
C GLU A 162 -1.06 21.28 -15.40
N ILE A 163 -2.33 21.49 -15.08
CA ILE A 163 -3.19 20.40 -14.57
C ILE A 163 -3.24 19.21 -15.53
N PRO A 164 -3.60 19.35 -16.80
CA PRO A 164 -3.64 18.22 -17.72
C PRO A 164 -2.25 17.62 -17.96
N GLN A 165 -1.21 18.43 -18.07
CA GLN A 165 0.15 17.99 -18.37
C GLN A 165 0.75 17.17 -17.21
N VAL A 166 0.71 17.71 -16.00
CA VAL A 166 1.22 17.06 -14.79
C VAL A 166 0.40 15.80 -14.46
N THR A 167 -0.93 15.91 -14.56
CA THR A 167 -1.82 14.75 -14.36
C THR A 167 -1.50 13.64 -15.35
N ALA A 168 -1.26 13.94 -16.62
CA ALA A 168 -0.90 12.93 -17.62
C ALA A 168 0.43 12.26 -17.28
N GLY A 169 1.45 13.00 -16.86
CA GLY A 169 2.75 12.46 -16.44
C GLY A 169 2.61 11.53 -15.23
N ILE A 170 1.91 11.98 -14.18
CA ILE A 170 1.65 11.17 -12.99
C ILE A 170 0.78 9.96 -13.34
N PHE A 171 -0.20 10.10 -14.22
CA PHE A 171 -1.06 9.00 -14.64
C PHE A 171 -0.28 7.91 -15.37
N ILE A 172 0.62 8.26 -16.27
CA ILE A 172 1.49 7.30 -16.96
C ILE A 172 2.35 6.54 -15.95
N ALA A 173 3.01 7.24 -15.02
CA ALA A 173 3.85 6.59 -14.02
C ALA A 173 3.04 5.71 -13.06
N THR A 174 1.91 6.21 -12.56
CA THR A 174 1.15 5.55 -11.49
C THR A 174 0.13 4.55 -12.04
N ALA A 175 -0.77 5.00 -12.94
CA ALA A 175 -1.87 4.16 -13.40
C ALA A 175 -1.44 3.19 -14.49
N VAL A 176 -0.52 3.56 -15.40
CA VAL A 176 -0.05 2.64 -16.44
C VAL A 176 1.08 1.77 -15.93
N LEU A 177 2.23 2.35 -15.61
CA LEU A 177 3.42 1.59 -15.19
C LEU A 177 3.23 0.94 -13.82
N GLY A 178 2.62 1.64 -12.86
CA GLY A 178 2.29 1.08 -11.55
C GLY A 178 1.33 -0.09 -11.63
N TYR A 179 0.32 -0.04 -12.51
CA TYR A 179 -0.59 -1.16 -12.73
C TYR A 179 0.09 -2.35 -13.41
N LEU A 180 1.01 -2.10 -14.34
CA LEU A 180 1.83 -3.17 -14.94
C LEU A 180 2.70 -3.85 -13.88
N LEU A 181 3.35 -3.07 -13.01
CA LEU A 181 4.13 -3.58 -11.88
C LEU A 181 3.25 -4.41 -10.93
N PHE A 182 2.07 -3.89 -10.56
CA PHE A 182 1.09 -4.64 -9.77
C PHE A 182 0.76 -6.00 -10.38
N ARG A 183 0.46 -6.05 -11.67
CA ARG A 183 0.13 -7.31 -12.36
C ARG A 183 1.32 -8.27 -12.42
N ALA A 184 2.51 -7.75 -12.69
CA ALA A 184 3.74 -8.56 -12.75
C ALA A 184 4.02 -9.21 -11.38
N VAL A 185 4.02 -8.44 -10.31
CA VAL A 185 4.29 -8.93 -8.96
C VAL A 185 3.18 -9.87 -8.46
N LYS A 186 1.92 -9.57 -8.76
CA LYS A 186 0.80 -10.44 -8.43
C LYS A 186 0.92 -11.82 -9.10
N ARG A 187 1.41 -11.88 -10.34
CA ARG A 187 1.64 -13.15 -11.06
C ARG A 187 2.76 -13.98 -10.42
N LEU A 188 3.79 -13.32 -9.89
CA LEU A 188 4.90 -14.02 -9.22
C LEU A 188 4.51 -14.62 -7.86
N GLY A 189 3.39 -14.20 -7.26
CA GLY A 189 2.88 -14.72 -5.99
C GLY A 189 3.78 -14.51 -4.76
N ALA A 190 4.94 -13.89 -4.93
CA ALA A 190 5.95 -13.72 -3.88
C ALA A 190 5.44 -12.91 -2.69
N LEU A 191 4.79 -11.76 -2.95
CA LEU A 191 4.28 -10.88 -1.90
C LEU A 191 3.00 -11.42 -1.23
N GLN A 192 2.20 -12.20 -1.92
CA GLN A 192 0.98 -12.79 -1.35
C GLN A 192 1.28 -13.82 -0.25
N ARG A 193 2.45 -14.47 -0.31
CA ARG A 193 2.92 -15.39 0.75
C ARG A 193 3.39 -14.65 1.99
N MET A 194 3.88 -13.42 1.85
CA MET A 194 4.39 -12.61 2.97
C MET A 194 3.31 -11.78 3.65
N PHE A 195 2.29 -11.37 2.90
CA PHE A 195 1.17 -10.53 3.37
C PHE A 195 -0.16 -11.18 2.95
N PRO A 196 -0.62 -12.23 3.67
CA PRO A 196 -1.94 -12.80 3.44
C PRO A 196 -3.00 -11.74 3.77
N ASN A 197 -3.86 -11.47 2.79
CA ASN A 197 -4.96 -10.49 2.91
C ASN A 197 -6.18 -11.12 3.56
#